data_d7085cd5cb0c607a85b0250b5b286424
#
_entry.id   d7085cd5cb0c607a85b0250b5b286424
#
_cell.length_a   1.000
_cell.length_b   1.000
_cell.length_c   1.000
_cell.angle_alpha   90.00
_cell.angle_beta   90.00
_cell.angle_gamma   90.00
#
_symmetry.space_group_name_H-M   'P 1'
#
loop_
_entity.id
_entity.type
_entity.pdbx_description
1 polymer ?
#
loop_
_entity_poly.entity_id
_entity_poly.type
_entity_poly.pdbx_seq_one_letter_code
_entity_poly.pdbx_strand_id
1 'polypeptide(L)'
;MERVGELRGLGLHDIILDPGYGFSKTLEQNYELLSRQEETFGELELPILVGISRKSMIYKLFGTTPEEALNGTTALNMYSVMHGADILRVHDVREAVEVCRIADKLGVVK
;
A
#
# COMPACT_ATOMS: atom_id res chain seq x y z
N MET A 1 15.00 -3.33 -7.08
CA MET A 1 14.88 -4.53 -6.24
C MET A 1 16.23 -5.18 -5.91
N GLU A 2 17.30 -4.74 -6.55
CA GLU A 2 18.65 -5.20 -6.24
C GLU A 2 19.01 -5.06 -4.76
N ARG A 3 18.60 -3.94 -4.16
CA ARG A 3 18.88 -3.68 -2.75
C ARG A 3 18.29 -4.74 -1.80
N VAL A 4 17.11 -5.24 -2.11
CA VAL A 4 16.50 -6.32 -1.32
C VAL A 4 17.34 -7.60 -1.45
N GLY A 5 17.78 -7.91 -2.65
CA GLY A 5 18.65 -9.05 -2.89
C GLY A 5 19.97 -8.97 -2.12
N GLU A 6 20.57 -7.78 -2.10
CA GLU A 6 21.80 -7.54 -1.34
C GLU A 6 21.59 -7.75 0.16
N LEU A 7 20.49 -7.21 0.72
CA LEU A 7 20.18 -7.36 2.14
C LEU A 7 19.96 -8.81 2.51
N ARG A 8 19.26 -9.58 1.68
CA ARG A 8 19.07 -10.99 1.89
C ARG A 8 20.38 -11.77 1.81
N GLY A 9 21.24 -11.39 0.89
CA GLY A 9 22.58 -11.98 0.74
C GLY A 9 23.44 -11.79 1.98
N LEU A 10 23.17 -10.74 2.77
CA LEU A 10 23.84 -10.49 4.04
C LEU A 10 23.22 -11.23 5.22
N GLY A 11 22.22 -12.07 4.95
CA GLY A 11 21.58 -12.87 5.99
C GLY A 11 20.45 -12.18 6.74
N LEU A 12 19.96 -11.06 6.23
CA LEU A 12 18.83 -10.34 6.82
C LEU A 12 17.53 -10.96 6.32
N HIS A 13 16.74 -11.52 7.22
CA HIS A 13 15.52 -12.23 6.89
C HIS A 13 14.22 -11.47 7.20
N ASP A 14 14.29 -10.47 8.09
CA ASP A 14 13.13 -9.72 8.54
C ASP A 14 12.97 -8.42 7.75
N ILE A 15 12.78 -8.56 6.43
CA ILE A 15 12.65 -7.42 5.54
C ILE A 15 11.18 -7.20 5.21
N ILE A 16 10.68 -5.96 5.42
CA ILE A 16 9.35 -5.54 5.02
C ILE A 16 9.53 -4.56 3.86
N LEU A 17 8.86 -4.82 2.75
CA LEU A 17 8.95 -3.98 1.57
C LEU A 17 7.95 -2.83 1.66
N ASP A 18 8.43 -1.59 1.55
CA ASP A 18 7.58 -0.40 1.47
C ASP A 18 7.81 0.24 0.09
N PRO A 19 6.80 0.21 -0.80
CA PRO A 19 6.95 0.80 -2.13
C PRO A 19 7.16 2.31 -2.13
N GLY A 20 6.92 3.00 -1.00
CA GLY A 20 7.20 4.42 -0.89
C GLY A 20 6.17 5.31 -1.58
N TYR A 21 4.90 4.97 -1.47
CA TYR A 21 3.85 5.81 -2.05
C TYR A 21 3.93 7.23 -1.51
N GLY A 22 3.87 8.21 -2.40
CA GLY A 22 3.91 9.62 -2.06
C GLY A 22 5.31 10.23 -2.01
N PHE A 23 6.37 9.42 -1.94
CA PHE A 23 7.74 9.94 -1.85
C PHE A 23 8.29 10.25 -3.23
N SER A 24 8.52 11.55 -3.52
CA SER A 24 9.14 12.02 -4.75
C SER A 24 8.49 11.52 -6.05
N LYS A 25 7.22 11.12 -5.99
CA LYS A 25 6.50 10.59 -7.14
C LYS A 25 5.39 11.55 -7.55
N THR A 26 5.10 11.59 -8.86
CA THR A 26 3.93 12.30 -9.36
C THR A 26 2.65 11.53 -9.03
N LEU A 27 1.49 12.17 -9.21
CA LEU A 27 0.19 11.53 -9.02
C LEU A 27 0.08 10.26 -9.90
N GLU A 28 0.43 10.40 -11.17
CA GLU A 28 0.38 9.31 -12.15
C GLU A 28 1.32 8.17 -11.78
N GLN A 29 2.53 8.50 -11.33
CA GLN A 29 3.51 7.49 -10.91
C GLN A 29 3.04 6.71 -9.70
N ASN A 30 2.40 7.36 -8.74
CA ASN A 30 1.85 6.68 -7.57
C ASN A 30 0.76 5.69 -7.95
N TYR A 31 -0.17 6.09 -8.83
CA TYR A 31 -1.25 5.21 -9.27
C TYR A 31 -0.73 4.06 -10.15
N GLU A 32 0.26 4.32 -10.98
CA GLU A 32 0.89 3.27 -11.77
C GLU A 32 1.55 2.23 -10.87
N LEU A 33 2.31 2.69 -9.88
CA LEU A 33 2.97 1.78 -8.93
C LEU A 33 1.94 0.94 -8.17
N LEU A 34 0.87 1.57 -7.69
CA LEU A 34 -0.18 0.85 -6.95
C LEU A 34 -0.89 -0.18 -7.84
N SER A 35 -1.19 0.20 -9.08
CA SER A 35 -1.88 -0.72 -10.02
C SER A 35 -1.03 -1.93 -10.39
N ARG A 36 0.29 -1.84 -10.21
CA ARG A 36 1.24 -2.92 -10.51
C ARG A 36 1.87 -3.53 -9.26
N GLN A 37 1.36 -3.21 -8.09
CA GLN A 37 1.96 -3.64 -6.83
C GLN A 37 2.20 -5.14 -6.75
N GLU A 38 1.18 -5.92 -7.02
CA GLU A 38 1.26 -7.38 -6.94
C GLU A 38 2.22 -7.94 -8.01
N GLU A 39 2.14 -7.40 -9.23
CA GLU A 39 3.01 -7.78 -10.33
C GLU A 39 4.46 -7.46 -10.03
N THR A 40 4.72 -6.26 -9.48
CA THR A 40 6.08 -5.78 -9.25
C THR A 40 6.74 -6.45 -8.06
N PHE A 41 6.01 -6.67 -6.97
CA PHE A 41 6.59 -7.09 -5.70
C PHE A 41 6.17 -8.48 -5.23
N GLY A 42 5.15 -9.09 -5.84
CA GLY A 42 4.60 -10.36 -5.38
C GLY A 42 5.60 -11.51 -5.41
N GLU A 43 6.50 -11.54 -6.37
CA GLU A 43 7.49 -12.60 -6.51
C GLU A 43 8.58 -12.58 -5.43
N LEU A 44 8.72 -11.47 -4.72
CA LEU A 44 9.75 -11.34 -3.69
C LEU A 44 9.41 -12.10 -2.41
N GLU A 45 8.17 -12.50 -2.24
CA GLU A 45 7.69 -13.21 -1.05
C GLU A 45 7.99 -12.48 0.26
N LEU A 46 8.01 -11.15 0.19
CA LEU A 46 8.21 -10.28 1.35
C LEU A 46 6.90 -9.65 1.77
N PRO A 47 6.69 -9.40 3.08
CA PRO A 47 5.54 -8.60 3.50
C PRO A 47 5.60 -7.22 2.87
N ILE A 48 4.47 -6.77 2.34
CA ILE A 48 4.35 -5.45 1.71
C ILE A 48 3.59 -4.52 2.63
N LEU A 49 4.23 -3.41 3.02
CA LEU A 49 3.60 -2.36 3.82
C LEU A 49 3.16 -1.24 2.90
N VAL A 50 1.89 -0.87 2.97
CA VAL A 50 1.33 0.23 2.17
C VAL A 50 0.94 1.38 3.07
N GLY A 51 1.52 2.56 2.81
CA GLY A 51 1.26 3.77 3.56
C GLY A 51 0.75 4.88 2.65
N ILE A 52 -0.49 4.78 2.20
CA ILE A 52 -1.13 5.75 1.31
C ILE A 52 -2.11 6.68 2.04
N SER A 53 -2.35 6.43 3.32
CA SER A 53 -3.38 7.13 4.10
C SER A 53 -3.26 8.66 3.99
N ARG A 54 -4.32 9.28 3.47
CA ARG A 54 -4.48 10.73 3.33
C ARG A 54 -3.35 11.42 2.57
N LYS A 55 -2.61 10.69 1.74
CA LYS A 55 -1.51 11.26 0.96
C LYS A 55 -2.01 12.02 -0.27
N SER A 56 -1.12 12.79 -0.86
CA SER A 56 -1.47 13.67 -1.99
C SER A 56 -2.03 12.92 -3.19
N MET A 57 -1.67 11.65 -3.38
CA MET A 57 -2.24 10.84 -4.45
C MET A 57 -3.76 10.69 -4.32
N ILE A 58 -4.31 10.88 -3.11
CA ILE A 58 -5.75 10.82 -2.88
C ILE A 58 -6.36 12.21 -3.01
N TYR A 59 -5.97 13.16 -2.14
CA TYR A 59 -6.67 14.43 -2.09
C TYR A 59 -6.44 15.31 -3.33
N LYS A 60 -5.29 15.17 -3.99
CA LYS A 60 -5.05 15.92 -5.23
C LYS A 60 -5.87 15.38 -6.41
N LEU A 61 -6.15 14.08 -6.42
CA LEU A 61 -6.99 13.50 -7.47
C LEU A 61 -8.37 14.14 -7.49
N PHE A 62 -8.92 14.42 -6.31
CA PHE A 62 -10.27 14.98 -6.16
C PHE A 62 -10.29 16.49 -5.97
N GLY A 63 -9.12 17.15 -5.94
CA GLY A 63 -9.05 18.57 -5.67
C GLY A 63 -9.51 18.95 -4.27
N THR A 64 -9.25 18.09 -3.29
CA THR A 64 -9.66 18.30 -1.90
C THR A 64 -8.44 18.43 -0.98
N THR A 65 -8.64 18.21 0.31
CA THR A 65 -7.62 18.35 1.34
C THR A 65 -7.38 17.00 2.05
N PRO A 66 -6.28 16.87 2.81
CA PRO A 66 -6.04 15.64 3.57
C PRO A 66 -7.20 15.29 4.52
N GLU A 67 -7.87 16.30 5.08
CA GLU A 67 -9.00 16.09 5.99
C GLU A 67 -10.19 15.44 5.29
N GLU A 68 -10.29 15.61 3.97
CA GLU A 68 -11.38 15.05 3.16
C GLU A 68 -10.97 13.77 2.43
N ALA A 69 -9.84 13.17 2.81
CA ALA A 69 -9.26 12.04 2.10
C ALA A 69 -9.65 10.67 2.66
N LEU A 70 -10.58 10.60 3.62
CA LEU A 70 -10.93 9.34 4.26
C LEU A 70 -11.54 8.33 3.29
N ASN A 71 -12.49 8.75 2.49
CA ASN A 71 -13.16 7.83 1.56
C ASN A 71 -12.17 7.27 0.53
N GLY A 72 -11.34 8.12 -0.06
CA GLY A 72 -10.31 7.68 -1.00
C GLY A 72 -9.28 6.77 -0.34
N THR A 73 -8.89 7.10 0.89
CA THR A 73 -7.98 6.25 1.68
C THR A 73 -8.57 4.85 1.88
N THR A 74 -9.83 4.76 2.27
CA THR A 74 -10.51 3.47 2.48
C THR A 74 -10.56 2.67 1.17
N ALA A 75 -10.92 3.31 0.07
CA ALA A 75 -10.98 2.66 -1.23
C ALA A 75 -9.62 2.10 -1.66
N LEU A 76 -8.55 2.89 -1.52
CA LEU A 76 -7.21 2.46 -1.90
C LEU A 76 -6.62 1.43 -0.93
N ASN A 77 -6.97 1.49 0.34
CA ASN A 77 -6.58 0.46 1.29
C ASN A 77 -7.22 -0.88 0.91
N MET A 78 -8.49 -0.88 0.53
CA MET A 78 -9.15 -2.11 0.08
C MET A 78 -8.49 -2.67 -1.18
N TYR A 79 -8.20 -1.80 -2.16
CA TYR A 79 -7.46 -2.21 -3.35
C TYR A 79 -6.10 -2.82 -2.98
N SER A 80 -5.38 -2.16 -2.07
CA SER A 80 -4.05 -2.61 -1.65
C SER A 80 -4.08 -4.00 -1.02
N VAL A 81 -5.05 -4.26 -0.14
CA VAL A 81 -5.18 -5.58 0.52
C VAL A 81 -5.52 -6.67 -0.50
N MET A 82 -6.35 -6.35 -1.47
CA MET A 82 -6.71 -7.29 -2.54
C MET A 82 -5.53 -7.62 -3.44
N HIS A 83 -4.53 -6.74 -3.49
CA HIS A 83 -3.39 -6.85 -4.40
C HIS A 83 -2.05 -6.98 -3.66
N GLY A 84 -2.05 -7.70 -2.55
CA GLY A 84 -0.81 -8.18 -1.93
C GLY A 84 -0.27 -7.37 -0.77
N ALA A 85 -0.96 -6.33 -0.31
CA ALA A 85 -0.53 -5.62 0.90
C ALA A 85 -0.75 -6.49 2.13
N ASP A 86 0.27 -6.59 2.96
CA ASP A 86 0.22 -7.37 4.21
C ASP A 86 0.02 -6.47 5.42
N ILE A 87 0.50 -5.23 5.33
CA ILE A 87 0.45 -4.26 6.42
C ILE A 87 -0.03 -2.93 5.86
N LEU A 88 -1.00 -2.31 6.54
CA LEU A 88 -1.45 -0.96 6.21
C LEU A 88 -0.98 0.00 7.31
N ARG A 89 -0.28 1.06 6.91
CA ARG A 89 0.07 2.15 7.82
C ARG A 89 -0.95 3.26 7.63
N VAL A 90 -1.73 3.56 8.66
CA VAL A 90 -2.93 4.38 8.53
C VAL A 90 -3.06 5.43 9.63
N HIS A 91 -3.85 6.47 9.35
CA HIS A 91 -4.30 7.45 10.34
C HIS A 91 -5.65 7.04 10.93
N ASP A 92 -6.51 6.43 10.09
CA ASP A 92 -7.90 6.10 10.44
C ASP A 92 -7.99 4.60 10.74
N VAL A 93 -7.67 4.23 11.98
CA VAL A 93 -7.51 2.81 12.37
C VAL A 93 -8.81 2.03 12.24
N ARG A 94 -9.94 2.59 12.71
CA ARG A 94 -11.23 1.91 12.65
C ARG A 94 -11.58 1.52 11.21
N GLU A 95 -11.47 2.46 10.30
CA GLU A 95 -11.82 2.26 8.89
C GLU A 95 -10.88 1.23 8.24
N ALA A 96 -9.60 1.26 8.57
CA ALA A 96 -8.64 0.29 8.06
C ALA A 96 -8.92 -1.12 8.59
N VAL A 97 -9.28 -1.24 9.86
CA VAL A 97 -9.68 -2.54 10.45
C VAL A 97 -10.90 -3.09 9.73
N GLU A 98 -11.89 -2.24 9.44
CA GLU A 98 -13.08 -2.66 8.71
C GLU A 98 -12.73 -3.15 7.30
N VAL A 99 -11.82 -2.47 6.61
CA VAL A 99 -11.30 -2.92 5.31
C VAL A 99 -10.73 -4.34 5.43
N CYS A 100 -9.86 -4.54 6.40
CA CYS A 100 -9.20 -5.85 6.58
C CYS A 100 -10.21 -6.95 6.89
N ARG A 101 -11.22 -6.65 7.71
CA ARG A 101 -12.25 -7.63 8.05
C ARG A 101 -13.13 -7.99 6.86
N ILE A 102 -13.47 -7.01 6.03
CA ILE A 102 -14.23 -7.24 4.81
C ILE A 102 -13.41 -8.08 3.83
N ALA A 103 -12.16 -7.73 3.63
CA ALA A 103 -11.27 -8.46 2.73
C ALA A 103 -11.11 -9.92 3.17
N ASP A 104 -10.94 -10.15 4.47
CA ASP A 104 -10.84 -11.49 5.04
C ASP A 104 -12.12 -12.28 4.79
N LYS A 105 -13.28 -11.68 5.03
CA LYS A 105 -14.58 -12.31 4.82
C LYS A 105 -14.81 -12.67 3.36
N LEU A 106 -14.32 -11.85 2.44
CA LEU A 106 -14.43 -12.09 1.01
C LEU A 106 -13.43 -13.13 0.49
N GLY A 107 -12.42 -13.48 1.31
CA GLY A 107 -11.38 -14.41 0.89
C GLY A 107 -10.42 -13.84 -0.15
N VAL A 108 -10.24 -12.51 -0.18
CA VAL A 108 -9.37 -11.85 -1.15
C VAL A 108 -8.01 -11.45 -0.58
N VAL A 109 -7.76 -11.78 0.67
CA VAL A 109 -6.46 -11.56 1.29
C VAL A 109 -5.48 -12.61 0.78
N LYS A 110 -4.32 -12.16 0.36
CA LYS A 110 -3.28 -13.01 -0.23
C LYS A 110 -2.25 -13.50 0.80
#